data_2e29e31c7f96f13dbd27d3fa0b6d1b85
#
_entry.id   2e29e31c7f96f13dbd27d3fa0b6d1b85
#
_cell.length_a   1.000
_cell.length_b   1.000
_cell.length_c   1.000
_cell.angle_alpha   90.00
_cell.angle_beta   90.00
_cell.angle_gamma   90.00
#
_symmetry.space_group_name_H-M   'P 1'
#
loop_
_entity.id
_entity.type
_entity.pdbx_description
1 polymer ?
#
loop_
_entity_poly.entity_id
_entity_poly.type
_entity_poly.pdbx_seq_one_letter_code
_entity_poly.pdbx_strand_id
1 'polypeptide(L)'
;MRFINRQYGLASDDELGWHGSTTRIKILHSDFVPDDVGRPIMVDDTDAGSNEYFLESFSTAPAYTTVVIPTGYKATHVRIYGDGTPAVTVFEGVIDDKVFTSKGTGNVGTEIDITDVTSTTLNYLFIKVAQGASDEIYGGYVTIAAV
;
A
#
# COMPACT_ATOMS: atom_id res chain seq x y z
N MET A 1 -17.08 19.41 -26.69
CA MET A 1 -16.43 18.94 -26.37
C MET A 1 -16.07 18.63 -25.95
N ARG A 2 -16.19 18.29 -25.72
CA ARG A 2 -15.74 17.75 -25.03
C ARG A 2 -14.85 17.53 -25.07
N PHE A 3 -14.85 17.43 -25.10
CA PHE A 3 -13.95 17.03 -24.68
C PHE A 3 -13.33 16.99 -24.55
N ILE A 4 -13.63 17.36 -24.71
CA ILE A 4 -12.99 17.18 -24.28
C ILE A 4 -12.76 16.86 -23.70
N ASN A 5 -13.35 16.53 -23.55
CA ASN A 5 -13.07 16.00 -22.86
C ASN A 5 -12.94 15.21 -22.93
N ARG A 6 -13.38 14.84 -23.42
CA ARG A 6 -13.01 13.95 -23.44
C ARG A 6 -12.29 13.41 -23.41
N GLN A 7 -13.09 13.27 -23.87
CA GLN A 7 -12.02 12.47 -23.43
C GLN A 7 -11.55 12.83 -22.06
N TYR A 8 -12.02 13.84 -21.62
CA TYR A 8 -11.73 14.26 -20.26
C TYR A 8 -12.68 13.67 -19.26
N GLY A 9 -13.83 13.21 -19.70
CA GLY A 9 -14.71 12.43 -18.85
C GLY A 9 -14.15 11.08 -18.48
N LEU A 10 -13.10 10.64 -19.16
CA LEU A 10 -12.40 9.39 -18.87
C LEU A 10 -11.24 9.56 -17.91
N ALA A 11 -10.99 10.76 -17.45
CA ALA A 11 -9.80 11.07 -16.65
C ALA A 11 -9.67 10.19 -15.41
N SER A 12 -10.78 9.85 -14.75
CA SER A 12 -10.71 9.00 -13.57
C SER A 12 -10.23 7.59 -13.89
N ASP A 13 -10.65 7.02 -15.00
CA ASP A 13 -10.17 5.71 -15.43
C ASP A 13 -8.71 5.81 -15.87
N ASP A 14 -8.36 6.87 -16.60
CA ASP A 14 -6.99 7.10 -17.00
C ASP A 14 -6.08 7.36 -15.83
N GLU A 15 -6.55 8.03 -14.79
CA GLU A 15 -5.79 8.26 -13.57
C GLU A 15 -5.39 6.97 -12.89
N LEU A 16 -6.20 5.94 -12.99
CA LEU A 16 -5.92 4.64 -12.37
C LEU A 16 -5.33 3.63 -13.35
N GLY A 17 -5.39 3.91 -14.64
CA GLY A 17 -4.95 2.97 -15.68
C GLY A 17 -3.49 2.56 -15.55
N TRP A 18 -2.64 3.44 -15.09
CA TRP A 18 -1.22 3.16 -14.90
C TRP A 18 -0.94 2.13 -13.80
N HIS A 19 -1.90 1.86 -12.92
CA HIS A 19 -1.82 0.76 -11.96
C HIS A 19 -2.26 -0.59 -12.57
N GLY A 20 -2.75 -0.57 -13.81
CA GLY A 20 -3.32 -1.76 -14.45
C GLY A 20 -4.70 -2.13 -13.93
N SER A 21 -5.37 -1.22 -13.24
CA SER A 21 -6.70 -1.44 -12.65
C SER A 21 -7.38 -0.10 -12.38
N THR A 22 -8.70 -0.08 -12.47
CA THR A 22 -9.53 1.06 -12.07
C THR A 22 -10.07 0.94 -10.65
N THR A 23 -9.79 -0.16 -9.97
CA THR A 23 -10.28 -0.44 -8.62
C THR A 23 -9.18 -0.72 -7.61
N ARG A 24 -7.92 -0.72 -8.03
CA ARG A 24 -6.79 -1.03 -7.17
C ARG A 24 -5.62 -0.12 -7.43
N ILE A 25 -5.02 0.35 -6.35
CA ILE A 25 -3.77 1.09 -6.38
C ILE A 25 -2.66 0.12 -5.99
N LYS A 26 -1.71 -0.08 -6.88
CA LYS A 26 -0.60 -1.01 -6.71
C LYS A 26 0.41 -0.44 -5.71
N ILE A 27 0.91 -1.30 -4.84
CA ILE A 27 1.99 -1.00 -3.91
C ILE A 27 3.16 -1.90 -4.29
N LEU A 28 4.31 -1.31 -4.54
CA LEU A 28 5.53 -2.05 -4.85
C LEU A 28 6.31 -2.32 -3.57
N HIS A 29 7.13 -3.37 -3.54
CA HIS A 29 7.99 -3.63 -2.40
C HIS A 29 8.97 -2.47 -2.16
N SER A 30 9.37 -1.77 -3.21
CA SER A 30 10.25 -0.60 -3.13
C SER A 30 9.57 0.67 -2.58
N ASP A 31 8.25 0.66 -2.41
CA ASP A 31 7.52 1.79 -1.81
C ASP A 31 7.59 1.78 -0.28
N PHE A 32 8.05 0.69 0.32
CA PHE A 32 8.18 0.58 1.76
C PHE A 32 9.45 1.23 2.27
N VAL A 33 9.30 1.96 3.37
CA VAL A 33 10.40 2.60 4.09
C VAL A 33 10.59 1.84 5.40
N PRO A 34 11.82 1.43 5.74
CA PRO A 34 12.08 0.73 6.98
C PRO A 34 12.06 1.69 8.18
N ASP A 35 11.81 1.14 9.35
CA ASP A 35 12.18 1.78 10.60
C ASP A 35 13.72 1.83 10.71
N ASP A 36 14.23 2.80 11.47
CA ASP A 36 15.67 3.08 11.51
C ASP A 36 16.52 1.95 12.10
N VAL A 37 15.95 1.10 12.93
CA VAL A 37 16.70 0.13 13.71
C VAL A 37 16.81 -1.24 13.04
N GLY A 38 15.79 -1.70 12.39
CA GLY A 38 15.75 -3.08 11.90
C GLY A 38 16.00 -3.26 10.42
N ARG A 39 15.98 -2.20 9.69
CA ARG A 39 16.43 -2.15 8.29
C ARG A 39 15.95 -3.30 7.42
N PRO A 40 14.66 -3.34 7.10
CA PRO A 40 14.28 -4.14 5.96
C PRO A 40 15.11 -3.70 4.76
N ILE A 41 15.66 -4.64 4.06
CA ILE A 41 16.47 -4.36 2.88
C ILE A 41 15.88 -5.06 1.66
N MET A 42 16.16 -4.49 0.51
CA MET A 42 15.88 -5.14 -0.75
C MET A 42 16.85 -6.29 -0.93
N VAL A 43 16.31 -7.48 -1.11
CA VAL A 43 17.11 -8.69 -1.36
C VAL A 43 17.03 -9.01 -2.84
N ASP A 44 18.19 -9.32 -3.39
CA ASP A 44 18.37 -9.89 -4.71
C ASP A 44 18.89 -11.31 -4.50
N ASP A 45 18.01 -12.30 -4.59
CA ASP A 45 18.38 -13.70 -4.46
C ASP A 45 18.41 -14.36 -5.83
N THR A 46 19.56 -14.29 -6.46
CA THR A 46 19.79 -14.95 -7.74
C THR A 46 20.47 -16.30 -7.61
N ASP A 47 20.87 -16.68 -6.38
CA ASP A 47 21.65 -17.91 -6.16
C ASP A 47 20.79 -19.17 -6.31
N ALA A 48 19.49 -19.05 -6.12
CA ALA A 48 18.55 -20.16 -6.28
C ALA A 48 18.22 -20.50 -7.73
N GLY A 49 18.79 -19.80 -8.69
CA GLY A 49 18.52 -20.00 -10.12
C GLY A 49 17.22 -19.35 -10.59
N SER A 50 16.58 -18.57 -9.75
CA SER A 50 15.46 -17.69 -10.07
C SER A 50 15.87 -16.25 -9.76
N ASN A 51 15.29 -15.30 -10.47
CA ASN A 51 15.52 -13.88 -10.20
C ASN A 51 14.48 -13.44 -9.16
N GLU A 52 14.85 -13.49 -7.89
CA GLU A 52 13.94 -13.18 -6.79
C GLU A 52 14.34 -11.86 -6.15
N TYR A 53 13.35 -10.95 -6.04
CA TYR A 53 13.54 -9.64 -5.46
C TYR A 53 12.41 -9.35 -4.48
N PHE A 54 12.75 -9.02 -3.24
CA PHE A 54 11.78 -8.77 -2.18
C PHE A 54 12.37 -7.89 -1.10
N LEU A 55 11.51 -7.39 -0.22
CA LEU A 55 11.94 -6.66 0.96
C LEU A 55 11.95 -7.61 2.15
N GLU A 56 13.09 -7.79 2.80
CA GLU A 56 13.23 -8.67 3.96
C GLU A 56 13.75 -7.89 5.16
N SER A 57 13.30 -8.28 6.35
CA SER A 57 13.84 -7.77 7.61
C SER A 57 14.74 -8.81 8.27
N PHE A 58 15.93 -8.40 8.70
CA PHE A 58 16.85 -9.27 9.44
C PHE A 58 16.58 -9.30 10.95
N SER A 59 15.69 -8.43 11.41
CA SER A 59 15.30 -8.36 12.81
C SER A 59 13.85 -7.91 12.89
N THR A 60 13.32 -7.85 14.11
CA THR A 60 11.98 -7.33 14.33
C THR A 60 11.98 -5.83 14.06
N ALA A 61 11.53 -5.44 12.88
CA ALA A 61 11.45 -4.04 12.49
C ALA A 61 10.28 -3.80 11.54
N PRO A 62 9.42 -2.84 11.83
CA PRO A 62 8.33 -2.52 10.92
C PRO A 62 8.82 -1.84 9.65
N ALA A 63 8.08 -2.08 8.58
CA ALA A 63 8.18 -1.34 7.34
C ALA A 63 6.89 -0.55 7.12
N TYR A 64 7.00 0.60 6.49
CA TYR A 64 5.89 1.53 6.29
C TYR A 64 5.76 1.92 4.84
N THR A 65 4.52 2.09 4.39
CA THR A 65 4.24 2.73 3.11
C THR A 65 3.05 3.65 3.22
N THR A 66 2.95 4.60 2.31
CA THR A 66 1.83 5.53 2.23
C THR A 66 1.16 5.43 0.87
N VAL A 67 -0.15 5.61 0.84
CA VAL A 67 -0.93 5.60 -0.39
C VAL A 67 -1.88 6.79 -0.41
N VAL A 68 -1.80 7.58 -1.46
CA VAL A 68 -2.73 8.68 -1.69
C VAL A 68 -3.96 8.14 -2.40
N ILE A 69 -5.14 8.43 -1.85
CA ILE A 69 -6.40 8.00 -2.44
C ILE A 69 -6.84 9.06 -3.45
N PRO A 70 -7.13 8.69 -4.69
CA PRO A 70 -7.56 9.66 -5.71
C PRO A 70 -8.86 10.36 -5.32
N THR A 71 -8.98 11.61 -5.73
CA THR A 71 -10.21 12.39 -5.55
C THR A 71 -11.42 11.68 -6.15
N GLY A 72 -12.50 11.63 -5.40
CA GLY A 72 -13.74 10.95 -5.84
C GLY A 72 -13.76 9.46 -5.50
N TYR A 73 -12.75 8.97 -4.80
CA TYR A 73 -12.67 7.57 -4.37
C TYR A 73 -12.53 7.44 -2.86
N LYS A 74 -12.80 6.24 -2.38
CA LYS A 74 -12.54 5.82 -1.00
C LYS A 74 -11.78 4.51 -1.01
N ALA A 75 -10.89 4.33 -0.06
CA ALA A 75 -10.22 3.05 0.17
C ALA A 75 -11.12 2.16 1.02
N THR A 76 -11.22 0.89 0.66
CA THR A 76 -12.09 -0.09 1.31
C THR A 76 -11.35 -1.31 1.83
N HIS A 77 -10.29 -1.73 1.16
CA HIS A 77 -9.50 -2.91 1.54
C HIS A 77 -8.04 -2.69 1.25
N VAL A 78 -7.20 -3.42 1.98
CA VAL A 78 -5.75 -3.45 1.77
C VAL A 78 -5.30 -4.91 1.74
N ARG A 79 -4.38 -5.23 0.84
CA ARG A 79 -3.72 -6.53 0.83
C ARG A 79 -2.22 -6.36 0.60
N ILE A 80 -1.44 -7.01 1.45
CA ILE A 80 0.02 -7.09 1.31
C ILE A 80 0.38 -8.54 1.05
N TYR A 81 1.19 -8.77 0.03
CA TYR A 81 1.73 -10.08 -0.33
C TYR A 81 3.14 -10.21 0.22
N GLY A 82 3.46 -11.39 0.69
CA GLY A 82 4.77 -11.69 1.23
C GLY A 82 4.85 -13.10 1.76
N ASP A 83 5.95 -13.43 2.40
CA ASP A 83 6.13 -14.66 3.14
C ASP A 83 6.10 -14.37 4.64
N GLY A 84 5.74 -15.37 5.42
CA GLY A 84 5.40 -15.16 6.81
C GLY A 84 3.98 -14.58 6.96
N THR A 85 3.63 -14.25 8.17
CA THR A 85 2.30 -13.69 8.50
C THR A 85 2.41 -12.50 9.44
N PRO A 86 3.30 -11.53 9.19
CA PRO A 86 3.41 -10.37 10.06
C PRO A 86 2.10 -9.57 10.07
N ALA A 87 1.86 -8.91 11.20
CA ALA A 87 0.68 -8.08 11.36
C ALA A 87 0.76 -6.86 10.45
N VAL A 88 -0.37 -6.51 9.84
CA VAL A 88 -0.55 -5.30 9.05
C VAL A 88 -1.55 -4.41 9.75
N THR A 89 -1.20 -3.15 9.95
CA THR A 89 -2.13 -2.14 10.48
C THR A 89 -2.26 -1.02 9.46
N VAL A 90 -3.50 -0.67 9.17
CA VAL A 90 -3.82 0.41 8.24
C VAL A 90 -4.35 1.60 9.03
N PHE A 91 -3.76 2.75 8.80
CA PHE A 91 -4.14 4.01 9.44
C PHE A 91 -4.57 5.02 8.39
N GLU A 92 -5.41 5.95 8.80
CA GLU A 92 -5.58 7.22 8.12
C GLU A 92 -4.70 8.26 8.79
N GLY A 93 -3.87 8.92 8.01
CA GLY A 93 -3.08 10.06 8.43
C GLY A 93 -3.53 11.32 7.70
N VAL A 94 -3.17 12.47 8.24
CA VAL A 94 -3.37 13.78 7.59
C VAL A 94 -2.05 14.54 7.55
N ILE A 95 -1.85 15.33 6.50
CA ILE A 95 -0.56 15.97 6.24
C ILE A 95 -0.24 17.13 7.21
N ASP A 96 -1.23 17.60 7.94
CA ASP A 96 -1.09 18.71 8.88
C ASP A 96 -1.12 18.27 10.36
N ASP A 97 -1.12 16.96 10.62
CA ASP A 97 -1.08 16.41 11.97
C ASP A 97 -0.17 15.15 11.99
N LYS A 98 0.30 14.83 13.17
CA LYS A 98 1.12 13.62 13.43
C LYS A 98 0.33 12.47 14.05
N VAL A 99 -0.97 12.65 14.26
CA VAL A 99 -1.83 11.64 14.87
C VAL A 99 -2.51 10.82 13.78
N PHE A 100 -2.39 9.51 13.89
CA PHE A 100 -2.97 8.56 12.95
C PHE A 100 -4.15 7.85 13.59
N THR A 101 -5.20 7.61 12.80
CA THR A 101 -6.37 6.87 13.23
C THR A 101 -6.37 5.48 12.59
N SER A 102 -6.40 4.44 13.42
CA SER A 102 -6.47 3.06 12.92
C SER A 102 -7.77 2.80 12.18
N LYS A 103 -7.68 2.20 11.01
CA LYS A 103 -8.83 1.86 10.15
C LYS A 103 -9.02 0.36 9.99
N GLY A 104 -8.02 -0.44 10.29
CA GLY A 104 -8.13 -1.89 10.24
C GLY A 104 -6.79 -2.57 10.50
N THR A 105 -6.88 -3.86 10.86
CA THR A 105 -5.72 -4.71 11.12
C THR A 105 -5.94 -6.08 10.50
N GLY A 106 -4.86 -6.75 10.16
CA GLY A 106 -4.86 -8.10 9.63
C GLY A 106 -3.44 -8.62 9.51
N ASN A 107 -3.19 -9.48 8.54
CA ASN A 107 -1.88 -10.08 8.33
C ASN A 107 -1.50 -10.06 6.86
N VAL A 108 -0.21 -10.11 6.59
CA VAL A 108 0.31 -10.37 5.24
C VAL A 108 -0.34 -11.65 4.71
N GLY A 109 -0.68 -11.66 3.43
CA GLY A 109 -1.33 -12.80 2.77
C GLY A 109 -2.85 -12.78 2.79
N THR A 110 -3.48 -11.93 3.61
CA THR A 110 -4.94 -11.82 3.67
C THR A 110 -5.42 -10.45 3.23
N GLU A 111 -6.61 -10.39 2.67
CA GLU A 111 -7.26 -9.11 2.37
C GLU A 111 -7.87 -8.55 3.66
N ILE A 112 -7.59 -7.29 3.94
CA ILE A 112 -8.00 -6.61 5.15
C ILE A 112 -9.12 -5.64 4.78
N ASP A 113 -10.31 -5.89 5.31
CA ASP A 113 -11.43 -4.96 5.24
C ASP A 113 -11.18 -3.83 6.24
N ILE A 114 -11.16 -2.60 5.76
CA ILE A 114 -10.89 -1.43 6.59
C ILE A 114 -12.14 -0.55 6.70
N THR A 115 -12.24 0.22 7.76
CA THR A 115 -13.20 1.31 7.80
C THR A 115 -12.90 2.25 6.64
N ASP A 116 -13.87 2.46 5.76
CA ASP A 116 -13.69 3.25 4.54
C ASP A 116 -13.02 4.60 4.81
N VAL A 117 -12.06 4.94 3.97
CA VAL A 117 -11.36 6.22 4.04
C VAL A 117 -11.61 6.97 2.73
N THR A 118 -12.50 7.94 2.79
CA THR A 118 -12.81 8.80 1.64
C THR A 118 -11.69 9.82 1.45
N SER A 119 -11.27 10.01 0.21
CA SER A 119 -10.23 10.98 -0.14
C SER A 119 -10.63 12.40 0.24
N THR A 120 -9.72 13.10 0.86
CA THR A 120 -9.80 14.54 1.13
C THR A 120 -8.52 15.22 0.65
N THR A 121 -8.45 16.54 0.75
CA THR A 121 -7.24 17.30 0.37
C THR A 121 -6.07 17.07 1.34
N LEU A 122 -6.31 16.46 2.50
CA LEU A 122 -5.30 16.36 3.55
C LEU A 122 -4.94 14.92 3.92
N ASN A 123 -5.84 13.95 3.69
CA ASN A 123 -5.64 12.61 4.20
C ASN A 123 -4.95 11.66 3.22
N TYR A 124 -4.42 10.59 3.77
CA TYR A 124 -3.80 9.50 3.03
C TYR A 124 -3.86 8.23 3.89
N LEU A 125 -3.62 7.08 3.27
CA LEU A 125 -3.42 5.85 4.01
C LEU A 125 -1.95 5.69 4.41
N PHE A 126 -1.75 5.19 5.63
CA PHE A 126 -0.46 4.81 6.16
C PHE A 126 -0.51 3.35 6.57
N ILE A 127 0.31 2.52 5.96
CA ILE A 127 0.27 1.07 6.14
C ILE A 127 1.55 0.63 6.83
N LYS A 128 1.41 -0.04 7.97
CA LYS A 128 2.52 -0.57 8.76
C LYS A 128 2.51 -2.08 8.67
N VAL A 129 3.63 -2.68 8.32
CA VAL A 129 3.85 -4.12 8.38
C VAL A 129 4.87 -4.39 9.48
N ALA A 130 4.45 -5.10 10.52
CA ALA A 130 5.31 -5.42 11.66
C ALA A 130 6.14 -6.68 11.37
N GLN A 131 7.11 -6.55 10.46
CA GLN A 131 7.96 -7.66 10.07
C GLN A 131 8.75 -8.20 11.25
N GLY A 132 8.78 -9.54 11.36
CA GLY A 132 9.75 -10.26 12.14
C GLY A 132 10.98 -10.58 11.29
N ALA A 133 11.99 -11.21 11.90
CA ALA A 133 13.16 -11.65 11.17
C ALA A 133 12.77 -12.64 10.07
N SER A 134 13.30 -12.44 8.89
CA SER A 134 13.07 -13.25 7.69
C SER A 134 11.65 -13.17 7.10
N ASP A 135 10.80 -12.28 7.58
CA ASP A 135 9.54 -11.99 6.89
C ASP A 135 9.82 -11.19 5.62
N GLU A 136 9.11 -11.53 4.55
CA GLU A 136 9.31 -10.91 3.23
C GLU A 136 8.07 -10.14 2.79
N ILE A 137 8.28 -9.04 2.10
CA ILE A 137 7.21 -8.27 1.44
C ILE A 137 7.47 -8.29 -0.07
N TYR A 138 6.46 -8.70 -0.84
CA TYR A 138 6.51 -8.71 -2.30
C TYR A 138 5.86 -7.49 -2.92
N GLY A 139 4.87 -6.92 -2.26
CA GLY A 139 4.07 -5.80 -2.71
C GLY A 139 2.64 -5.93 -2.22
N GLY A 140 1.73 -5.22 -2.84
CA GLY A 140 0.34 -5.27 -2.43
C GLY A 140 -0.55 -4.35 -3.24
N TYR A 141 -1.74 -4.08 -2.69
CA TYR A 141 -2.66 -3.12 -3.29
C TYR A 141 -3.63 -2.56 -2.25
N VAL A 142 -4.17 -1.39 -2.57
CA VAL A 142 -5.34 -0.81 -1.91
C VAL A 142 -6.51 -0.92 -2.87
N THR A 143 -7.61 -1.48 -2.41
CA THR A 143 -8.87 -1.49 -3.17
C THR A 143 -9.60 -0.19 -2.93
N ILE A 144 -10.06 0.43 -4.00
CA ILE A 144 -10.80 1.68 -3.95
C ILE A 144 -12.14 1.52 -4.65
N ALA A 145 -13.09 2.36 -4.24
CA ALA A 145 -14.41 2.44 -4.84
C ALA A 145 -14.79 3.91 -5.03
N ALA A 146 -15.56 4.20 -6.06
CA ALA A 146 -16.09 5.56 -6.25
C ALA A 146 -17.01 5.95 -5.10
N VAL A 147 -17.00 7.21 -4.75
CA VAL A 147 -17.84 7.78 -3.69
C VAL A 147 -19.17 8.26 -4.27
#